data_69f4035c0126003f94abf2dc68d8b3aa
#
_entry.id   69f4035c0126003f94abf2dc68d8b3aa
#
_cell.length_a   1.000
_cell.length_b   1.000
_cell.length_c   1.000
_cell.angle_alpha   90.00
_cell.angle_beta   90.00
_cell.angle_gamma   90.00
#
_symmetry.space_group_name_H-M   'P 1'
#
loop_
_entity.id
_entity.type
_entity.pdbx_description
1 polymer ?
#
loop_
_entity_poly.entity_id
_entity_poly.type
_entity_poly.pdbx_seq_one_letter_code
_entity_poly.pdbx_strand_id
1 'polypeptide(L)'
;MLRVLIADDEERICQLILALGEWQRLGLEVVGTAQNGPDALNLVRTLQPDILITDIRMPGCDGLKVVEEARKGLPELEVIVISGYAQFDYAQTAIRFGVGEYLLKPINRDALNHSLEKMAARCSLRMKKETDIETLLEARDDDRHLLRKKLIADLLAGKLQADDPEAIAHAYHFTATEPVRQPML
;
A
#
# COMPACT_ATOMS: atom_id res chain seq x y z
N MET A 1 -8.20 10.40 -4.51
CA MET A 1 -7.02 11.25 -4.25
C MET A 1 -6.17 10.55 -3.21
N LEU A 2 -4.85 10.58 -3.37
CA LEU A 2 -3.92 10.02 -2.38
C LEU A 2 -3.82 10.94 -1.16
N ARG A 3 -3.76 10.36 0.01
CA ARG A 3 -3.82 11.07 1.30
C ARG A 3 -2.42 11.33 1.84
N VAL A 4 -2.13 12.58 2.14
CA VAL A 4 -0.81 13.03 2.62
C VAL A 4 -0.92 13.52 4.06
N LEU A 5 -0.05 13.03 4.95
CA LEU A 5 0.15 13.56 6.30
C LEU A 5 1.48 14.29 6.37
N ILE A 6 1.51 15.45 7.01
CA ILE A 6 2.74 16.24 7.23
C ILE A 6 3.04 16.28 8.73
N ALA A 7 4.28 16.03 9.12
CA ALA A 7 4.74 16.07 10.51
C ALA A 7 6.05 16.86 10.61
N ASP A 8 6.00 17.98 11.31
CA ASP A 8 7.17 18.85 11.58
C ASP A 8 6.88 19.64 12.86
N ASP A 9 7.82 19.75 13.78
CA ASP A 9 7.61 20.47 15.05
C ASP A 9 7.51 21.98 14.86
N GLU A 10 7.96 22.48 13.70
CA GLU A 10 7.80 23.87 13.31
C GLU A 10 6.53 24.05 12.47
N GLU A 11 5.47 24.62 13.04
CA GLU A 11 4.21 24.89 12.33
C GLU A 11 4.44 25.67 11.02
N ARG A 12 5.42 26.59 11.03
CA ARG A 12 5.79 27.37 9.84
C ARG A 12 6.29 26.50 8.69
N ILE A 13 6.97 25.42 9.00
CA ILE A 13 7.44 24.46 7.98
C ILE A 13 6.26 23.66 7.43
N CYS A 14 5.32 23.23 8.26
CA CYS A 14 4.08 22.62 7.79
C CYS A 14 3.33 23.56 6.83
N GLN A 15 3.18 24.84 7.18
CA GLN A 15 2.53 25.85 6.35
C GLN A 15 3.29 26.11 5.04
N LEU A 16 4.63 26.11 5.09
CA LEU A 16 5.47 26.25 3.91
C LEU A 16 5.28 25.04 2.96
N ILE A 17 5.28 23.82 3.47
CA ILE A 17 5.05 22.60 2.67
C ILE A 17 3.67 22.68 2.01
N LEU A 18 2.63 23.04 2.79
CA LEU A 18 1.28 23.25 2.28
C LEU A 18 1.21 24.25 1.12
N ALA A 19 1.94 25.36 1.23
CA ALA A 19 1.96 26.41 0.22
C ALA A 19 2.80 26.06 -1.03
N LEU A 20 3.84 25.24 -0.90
CA LEU A 20 4.75 24.87 -1.99
C LEU A 20 4.25 23.69 -2.82
N GLY A 21 3.48 22.78 -2.20
CA GLY A 21 3.02 21.55 -2.83
C GLY A 21 1.96 21.79 -3.91
N GLU A 22 2.08 21.09 -5.02
CA GLU A 22 1.13 21.12 -6.14
C GLU A 22 0.07 20.01 -6.00
N TRP A 23 -0.61 20.00 -4.85
CA TRP A 23 -1.49 18.93 -4.38
C TRP A 23 -2.53 18.49 -5.42
N GLN A 24 -3.29 19.45 -5.95
CA GLN A 24 -4.36 19.17 -6.92
C GLN A 24 -3.81 18.62 -8.24
N ARG A 25 -2.69 19.20 -8.73
CA ARG A 25 -2.05 18.71 -9.96
C ARG A 25 -1.60 17.27 -9.85
N LEU A 26 -1.12 16.87 -8.67
CA LEU A 26 -0.59 15.53 -8.40
C LEU A 26 -1.65 14.55 -7.90
N GLY A 27 -2.92 14.98 -7.77
CA GLY A 27 -3.99 14.12 -7.25
C GLY A 27 -3.84 13.77 -5.78
N LEU A 28 -3.19 14.68 -5.01
CA LEU A 28 -2.90 14.54 -3.58
C LEU A 28 -3.83 15.40 -2.74
N GLU A 29 -4.09 14.97 -1.51
CA GLU A 29 -4.86 15.71 -0.51
C GLU A 29 -4.14 15.64 0.84
N VAL A 30 -3.85 16.80 1.44
CA VAL A 30 -3.29 16.85 2.78
C VAL A 30 -4.41 16.66 3.80
N VAL A 31 -4.40 15.53 4.48
CA VAL A 31 -5.45 15.11 5.41
C VAL A 31 -5.19 15.50 6.86
N GLY A 32 -3.98 15.96 7.16
CA GLY A 32 -3.63 16.42 8.50
C GLY A 32 -2.18 16.90 8.62
N THR A 33 -1.91 17.59 9.73
CA THR A 33 -0.58 18.02 10.14
C THR A 33 -0.34 17.65 11.59
N ALA A 34 0.88 17.27 11.96
CA ALA A 34 1.31 16.97 13.32
C ALA A 34 2.53 17.80 13.69
N GLN A 35 2.67 18.20 14.96
CA GLN A 35 3.81 18.98 15.46
C GLN A 35 4.71 18.19 16.41
N ASN A 36 4.49 16.89 16.53
CA ASN A 36 5.30 15.98 17.34
C ASN A 36 5.11 14.53 16.90
N GLY A 37 6.03 13.66 17.30
CA GLY A 37 6.00 12.25 16.93
C GLY A 37 4.76 11.48 17.42
N PRO A 38 4.33 11.61 18.70
CA PRO A 38 3.13 10.94 19.19
C PRO A 38 1.86 11.31 18.42
N ASP A 39 1.64 12.60 18.12
CA ASP A 39 0.50 13.04 17.33
C ASP A 39 0.59 12.53 15.89
N ALA A 40 1.79 12.54 15.29
CA ALA A 40 2.02 11.97 13.98
C ALA A 40 1.62 10.48 13.93
N LEU A 41 2.04 9.68 14.92
CA LEU A 41 1.66 8.26 15.01
C LEU A 41 0.15 8.07 15.20
N ASN A 42 -0.50 8.90 16.01
CA ASN A 42 -1.94 8.84 16.20
C ASN A 42 -2.67 9.16 14.89
N LEU A 43 -2.26 10.22 14.17
CA LEU A 43 -2.85 10.59 12.90
C LEU A 43 -2.58 9.55 11.80
N VAL A 44 -1.40 8.92 11.75
CA VAL A 44 -1.13 7.81 10.84
C VAL A 44 -2.13 6.66 11.05
N ARG A 45 -2.39 6.28 12.30
CA ARG A 45 -3.31 5.19 12.63
C ARG A 45 -4.76 5.52 12.31
N THR A 46 -5.19 6.76 12.56
CA THR A 46 -6.59 7.18 12.36
C THR A 46 -6.89 7.57 10.93
N LEU A 47 -5.96 8.25 10.27
CA LEU A 47 -6.15 8.76 8.92
C LEU A 47 -5.66 7.81 7.83
N GLN A 48 -4.79 6.86 8.16
CA GLN A 48 -4.20 5.91 7.21
C GLN A 48 -3.73 6.58 5.90
N PRO A 49 -2.74 7.48 5.97
CA PRO A 49 -2.26 8.20 4.80
C PRO A 49 -1.51 7.26 3.85
N ASP A 50 -1.50 7.63 2.55
CA ASP A 50 -0.69 6.97 1.53
C ASP A 50 0.76 7.47 1.55
N ILE A 51 0.94 8.75 1.92
CA ILE A 51 2.23 9.43 1.94
C ILE A 51 2.40 10.15 3.28
N LEU A 52 3.54 9.96 3.92
CA LEU A 52 3.97 10.71 5.10
C LEU A 52 5.16 11.60 4.73
N ILE A 53 5.03 12.89 5.00
CA ILE A 53 6.15 13.85 4.97
C ILE A 53 6.51 14.11 6.43
N THR A 54 7.75 13.85 6.85
CA THR A 54 8.13 14.01 8.25
C THR A 54 9.50 14.66 8.42
N ASP A 55 9.61 15.56 9.40
CA ASP A 55 10.92 15.95 9.92
C ASP A 55 11.53 14.79 10.72
N ILE A 56 12.84 14.78 10.85
CA ILE A 56 13.56 13.79 11.69
C ILE A 56 13.42 14.15 13.16
N ARG A 57 13.66 15.42 13.51
CA ARG A 57 13.72 15.83 14.91
C ARG A 57 12.40 16.42 15.35
N MET A 58 11.61 15.63 16.07
CA MET A 58 10.36 16.08 16.66
C MET A 58 10.31 15.72 18.15
N PRO A 59 9.60 16.52 18.97
CA PRO A 59 9.39 16.19 20.38
C PRO A 59 8.69 14.85 20.57
N GLY A 60 9.06 14.15 21.63
CA GLY A 60 8.46 12.90 22.09
C GLY A 60 8.89 11.66 21.30
N CYS A 61 9.00 11.74 20.00
CA CYS A 61 9.44 10.64 19.14
C CYS A 61 10.01 11.21 17.84
N ASP A 62 11.18 10.78 17.41
CA ASP A 62 11.77 11.22 16.16
C ASP A 62 11.02 10.65 14.94
N GLY A 63 11.13 11.36 13.80
CA GLY A 63 10.39 11.01 12.59
C GLY A 63 10.76 9.64 12.02
N LEU A 64 12.01 9.18 12.17
CA LEU A 64 12.41 7.85 11.69
C LEU A 64 11.76 6.75 12.53
N LYS A 65 11.59 6.97 13.84
CA LYS A 65 10.82 6.05 14.68
C LYS A 65 9.33 6.09 14.37
N VAL A 66 8.78 7.26 14.03
CA VAL A 66 7.41 7.37 13.49
C VAL A 66 7.27 6.49 12.26
N VAL A 67 8.21 6.55 11.31
CA VAL A 67 8.20 5.72 10.10
C VAL A 67 8.27 4.23 10.44
N GLU A 68 9.17 3.83 11.34
CA GLU A 68 9.30 2.43 11.78
C GLU A 68 7.99 1.88 12.34
N GLU A 69 7.37 2.62 13.26
CA GLU A 69 6.11 2.20 13.90
C GLU A 69 4.93 2.26 12.94
N ALA A 70 4.86 3.28 12.08
CA ALA A 70 3.81 3.44 11.09
C ALA A 70 3.78 2.26 10.10
N ARG A 71 4.94 1.80 9.65
CA ARG A 71 5.04 0.68 8.69
C ARG A 71 4.64 -0.68 9.25
N LYS A 72 4.59 -0.86 10.56
CA LYS A 72 4.03 -2.09 11.16
C LYS A 72 2.54 -2.26 10.84
N GLY A 73 1.80 -1.14 10.74
CA GLY A 73 0.38 -1.12 10.40
C GLY A 73 0.10 -0.78 8.93
N LEU A 74 0.99 -0.02 8.30
CA LEU A 74 0.91 0.45 6.92
C LEU A 74 2.23 0.13 6.19
N PRO A 75 2.49 -1.11 5.79
CA PRO A 75 3.76 -1.50 5.16
C PRO A 75 4.01 -0.75 3.85
N GLU A 76 2.95 -0.32 3.19
CA GLU A 76 2.96 0.34 1.90
C GLU A 76 3.01 1.89 1.98
N LEU A 77 3.16 2.44 3.19
CA LEU A 77 3.28 3.87 3.41
C LEU A 77 4.52 4.43 2.70
N GLU A 78 4.32 5.33 1.75
CA GLU A 78 5.41 6.08 1.14
C GLU A 78 5.86 7.21 2.06
N VAL A 79 7.17 7.44 2.15
CA VAL A 79 7.73 8.39 3.11
C VAL A 79 8.71 9.34 2.44
N ILE A 80 8.51 10.63 2.69
CA ILE A 80 9.47 11.71 2.40
C ILE A 80 9.98 12.24 3.73
N VAL A 81 11.28 12.14 3.95
CA VAL A 81 11.93 12.74 5.13
C VAL A 81 12.46 14.12 4.76
N ILE A 82 12.20 15.11 5.60
CA ILE A 82 12.76 16.46 5.48
C ILE A 82 13.68 16.70 6.67
N SER A 83 14.89 17.22 6.45
CA SER A 83 15.84 17.43 7.52
C SER A 83 16.69 18.67 7.33
N GLY A 84 16.96 19.39 8.41
CA GLY A 84 17.93 20.52 8.44
C GLY A 84 19.38 20.07 8.46
N TYR A 85 19.64 18.78 8.58
CA TYR A 85 20.98 18.25 8.77
C TYR A 85 21.36 17.30 7.63
N ALA A 86 22.44 17.64 6.92
CA ALA A 86 23.09 16.76 5.95
C ALA A 86 23.94 15.66 6.67
N GLN A 87 23.41 15.04 7.74
CA GLN A 87 24.13 13.99 8.42
C GLN A 87 23.95 12.67 7.69
N PHE A 88 25.06 12.08 7.31
CA PHE A 88 25.12 10.80 6.60
C PHE A 88 24.39 9.67 7.36
N ASP A 89 24.48 9.69 8.70
CA ASP A 89 23.86 8.68 9.56
C ASP A 89 22.33 8.66 9.46
N TYR A 90 21.68 9.82 9.35
CA TYR A 90 20.23 9.90 9.18
C TYR A 90 19.79 9.43 7.79
N ALA A 91 20.54 9.80 6.74
CA ALA A 91 20.26 9.33 5.40
C ALA A 91 20.43 7.81 5.29
N GLN A 92 21.48 7.25 5.89
CA GLN A 92 21.70 5.81 5.94
C GLN A 92 20.57 5.08 6.71
N THR A 93 20.13 5.64 7.84
CA THR A 93 19.04 5.09 8.64
C THR A 93 17.70 5.19 7.88
N ALA A 94 17.45 6.30 7.20
CA ALA A 94 16.26 6.48 6.36
C ALA A 94 16.20 5.43 5.24
N ILE A 95 17.33 5.12 4.59
CA ILE A 95 17.41 4.04 3.59
C ILE A 95 17.07 2.68 4.21
N ARG A 96 17.55 2.36 5.41
CA ARG A 96 17.25 1.10 6.12
C ARG A 96 15.76 0.95 6.44
N PHE A 97 15.08 2.05 6.73
CA PHE A 97 13.63 2.06 6.93
C PHE A 97 12.85 2.19 5.63
N GLY A 98 13.54 2.14 4.47
CA GLY A 98 12.90 2.18 3.16
C GLY A 98 12.26 3.52 2.81
N VAL A 99 12.73 4.64 3.39
CA VAL A 99 12.27 5.99 3.05
C VAL A 99 12.42 6.22 1.55
N GLY A 100 11.36 6.69 0.92
CA GLY A 100 11.30 6.88 -0.53
C GLY A 100 12.14 8.05 -1.03
N GLU A 101 12.13 9.17 -0.29
CA GLU A 101 12.87 10.40 -0.63
C GLU A 101 13.35 11.11 0.63
N TYR A 102 14.50 11.79 0.50
CA TYR A 102 15.11 12.57 1.56
C TYR A 102 15.40 13.99 1.06
N LEU A 103 14.81 14.99 1.69
CA LEU A 103 14.95 16.40 1.32
C LEU A 103 15.69 17.18 2.41
N LEU A 104 16.54 18.09 1.98
CA LEU A 104 17.26 19.00 2.90
C LEU A 104 16.50 20.32 3.05
N LYS A 105 16.42 20.85 4.27
CA LYS A 105 16.04 22.25 4.53
C LYS A 105 17.19 23.17 4.10
N PRO A 106 16.96 24.31 3.43
CA PRO A 106 15.63 24.90 3.15
C PRO A 106 14.88 24.16 2.04
N ILE A 107 13.56 24.00 2.22
CA ILE A 107 12.71 23.25 1.29
C ILE A 107 12.63 24.00 -0.04
N ASN A 108 13.05 23.34 -1.11
CA ASN A 108 12.93 23.83 -2.47
C ASN A 108 11.62 23.33 -3.09
N ARG A 109 10.85 24.23 -3.73
CA ARG A 109 9.56 23.90 -4.35
C ARG A 109 9.69 22.77 -5.38
N ASP A 110 10.68 22.87 -6.28
CA ASP A 110 10.83 21.91 -7.37
C ASP A 110 11.24 20.55 -6.82
N ALA A 111 12.15 20.50 -5.83
CA ALA A 111 12.56 19.28 -5.17
C ALA A 111 11.39 18.61 -4.43
N LEU A 112 10.57 19.39 -3.70
CA LEU A 112 9.39 18.88 -3.01
C LEU A 112 8.40 18.27 -4.01
N ASN A 113 8.03 19.02 -5.05
CA ASN A 113 7.04 18.54 -6.03
C ASN A 113 7.55 17.35 -6.84
N HIS A 114 8.84 17.30 -7.16
CA HIS A 114 9.45 16.12 -7.80
C HIS A 114 9.37 14.87 -6.91
N SER A 115 9.65 15.00 -5.61
CA SER A 115 9.50 13.89 -4.66
C SER A 115 8.05 13.45 -4.49
N LEU A 116 7.11 14.41 -4.41
CA LEU A 116 5.68 14.12 -4.36
C LEU A 116 5.20 13.38 -5.61
N GLU A 117 5.63 13.81 -6.79
CA GLU A 117 5.29 13.15 -8.06
C GLU A 117 5.78 11.70 -8.11
N LYS A 118 7.01 11.45 -7.66
CA LYS A 118 7.55 10.08 -7.54
C LYS A 118 6.72 9.22 -6.59
N MET A 119 6.35 9.76 -5.41
CA MET A 119 5.54 9.02 -4.43
C MET A 119 4.15 8.72 -4.98
N ALA A 120 3.50 9.72 -5.59
CA ALA A 120 2.19 9.55 -6.22
C ALA A 120 2.21 8.48 -7.33
N ALA A 121 3.26 8.48 -8.15
CA ALA A 121 3.43 7.47 -9.19
C ALA A 121 3.59 6.05 -8.61
N ARG A 122 4.37 5.88 -7.54
CA ARG A 122 4.54 4.60 -6.85
C ARG A 122 3.23 4.09 -6.28
N CYS A 123 2.49 4.93 -5.54
CA CYS A 123 1.18 4.59 -5.00
C CYS A 123 0.21 4.18 -6.12
N SER A 124 0.12 4.96 -7.19
CA SER A 124 -0.78 4.70 -8.31
C SER A 124 -0.45 3.39 -9.03
N LEU A 125 0.83 3.09 -9.24
CA LEU A 125 1.28 1.85 -9.86
C LEU A 125 0.93 0.62 -9.01
N ARG A 126 1.05 0.74 -7.67
CA ARG A 126 0.68 -0.31 -6.72
C ARG A 126 -0.81 -0.58 -6.75
N MET A 127 -1.63 0.47 -6.60
CA MET A 127 -3.10 0.35 -6.65
C MET A 127 -3.58 -0.31 -7.95
N LYS A 128 -2.95 0.05 -9.08
CA LYS A 128 -3.27 -0.58 -10.36
C LYS A 128 -2.93 -2.07 -10.36
N LYS A 129 -1.78 -2.48 -9.84
CA LYS A 129 -1.40 -3.90 -9.74
C LYS A 129 -2.36 -4.70 -8.86
N GLU A 130 -2.79 -4.13 -7.74
CA GLU A 130 -3.77 -4.75 -6.85
C GLU A 130 -5.11 -4.97 -7.56
N THR A 131 -5.61 -3.94 -8.26
CA THR A 131 -6.84 -4.04 -9.06
C THR A 131 -6.73 -5.07 -10.19
N ASP A 132 -5.59 -5.10 -10.91
CA ASP A 132 -5.35 -6.08 -11.97
C ASP A 132 -5.34 -7.52 -11.43
N ILE A 133 -4.73 -7.75 -10.26
CA ILE A 133 -4.72 -9.05 -9.58
C ILE A 133 -6.13 -9.44 -9.14
N GLU A 134 -6.88 -8.54 -8.54
CA GLU A 134 -8.25 -8.78 -8.08
C GLU A 134 -9.17 -9.15 -9.26
N THR A 135 -9.08 -8.40 -10.36
CA THR A 135 -9.81 -8.70 -11.60
C THR A 135 -9.47 -10.09 -12.17
N LEU A 136 -8.18 -10.47 -12.14
CA LEU A 136 -7.74 -11.80 -12.60
C LEU A 136 -8.24 -12.94 -11.69
N LEU A 137 -8.32 -12.70 -10.38
CA LEU A 137 -8.86 -13.68 -9.42
C LEU A 137 -10.37 -13.85 -9.61
N GLU A 138 -11.12 -12.77 -9.80
CA GLU A 138 -12.56 -12.82 -10.08
C GLU A 138 -12.86 -13.55 -11.39
N ALA A 139 -12.13 -13.26 -12.46
CA ALA A 139 -12.28 -13.96 -13.74
C ALA A 139 -12.02 -15.48 -13.61
N ARG A 140 -11.03 -15.85 -12.79
CA ARG A 140 -10.71 -17.26 -12.52
C ARG A 140 -11.81 -17.97 -11.72
N ASP A 141 -12.46 -17.28 -10.80
CA ASP A 141 -13.57 -17.84 -10.03
C ASP A 141 -14.85 -17.99 -10.88
N ASP A 142 -15.10 -17.05 -11.78
CA ASP A 142 -16.22 -17.14 -12.75
C ASP A 142 -16.03 -18.31 -13.70
N ASP A 143 -14.82 -18.54 -14.22
CA ASP A 143 -14.50 -19.70 -15.04
C ASP A 143 -14.72 -21.03 -14.29
N ARG A 144 -14.33 -21.09 -13.02
CA ARG A 144 -14.59 -22.26 -12.17
C ARG A 144 -16.09 -22.49 -11.96
N HIS A 145 -16.86 -21.44 -11.75
CA HIS A 145 -18.33 -21.54 -11.62
C HIS A 145 -18.97 -22.01 -12.89
N LEU A 146 -18.54 -21.53 -14.05
CA LEU A 146 -19.04 -21.94 -15.35
C LEU A 146 -18.73 -23.42 -15.63
N LEU A 147 -17.50 -23.84 -15.36
CA LEU A 147 -17.08 -25.23 -15.51
C LEU A 147 -17.86 -26.18 -14.58
N ARG A 148 -18.13 -25.78 -13.33
CA ARG A 148 -18.98 -26.55 -12.41
C ARG A 148 -20.40 -26.70 -12.92
N LYS A 149 -21.03 -25.63 -13.42
CA LYS A 149 -22.38 -25.67 -14.01
C LYS A 149 -22.43 -26.58 -15.23
N LYS A 150 -21.43 -26.52 -16.09
CA LYS A 150 -21.30 -27.37 -17.27
C LYS A 150 -21.12 -28.83 -16.89
N LEU A 151 -20.28 -29.13 -15.92
CA LEU A 151 -20.08 -30.49 -15.39
C LEU A 151 -21.39 -31.09 -14.88
N ILE A 152 -22.13 -30.33 -14.05
CA ILE A 152 -23.42 -30.80 -13.52
C ILE A 152 -24.41 -31.03 -14.65
N ALA A 153 -24.50 -30.14 -15.63
CA ALA A 153 -25.38 -30.29 -16.76
C ALA A 153 -25.04 -31.52 -17.62
N ASP A 154 -23.74 -31.78 -17.86
CA ASP A 154 -23.28 -32.92 -18.64
C ASP A 154 -23.46 -34.27 -17.90
N LEU A 155 -23.35 -34.29 -16.57
CA LEU A 155 -23.68 -35.42 -15.71
C LEU A 155 -25.20 -35.72 -15.75
N LEU A 156 -26.05 -34.71 -15.61
CA LEU A 156 -27.51 -34.85 -15.66
C LEU A 156 -28.01 -35.27 -17.03
N ALA A 157 -27.33 -34.86 -18.09
CA ALA A 157 -27.64 -35.23 -19.47
C ALA A 157 -27.13 -36.66 -19.85
N GLY A 158 -26.46 -37.38 -18.93
CA GLY A 158 -25.91 -38.71 -19.19
C GLY A 158 -24.72 -38.72 -20.17
N LYS A 159 -24.14 -37.57 -20.44
CA LYS A 159 -22.98 -37.42 -21.36
C LYS A 159 -21.67 -37.84 -20.74
N LEU A 160 -21.64 -37.90 -19.41
CA LEU A 160 -20.48 -38.33 -18.60
C LEU A 160 -20.94 -39.49 -17.71
N GLN A 161 -20.22 -40.57 -17.76
CA GLN A 161 -20.39 -41.64 -16.78
C GLN A 161 -19.58 -41.31 -15.52
N ALA A 162 -20.22 -41.39 -14.37
CA ALA A 162 -19.61 -41.02 -13.08
C ALA A 162 -18.47 -41.98 -12.62
N ASP A 163 -18.20 -42.99 -13.43
CA ASP A 163 -17.30 -44.09 -13.09
C ASP A 163 -15.82 -43.81 -13.43
N ASP A 164 -15.50 -42.66 -14.06
CA ASP A 164 -14.13 -42.27 -14.36
C ASP A 164 -13.79 -40.87 -13.79
N PRO A 165 -13.36 -40.83 -12.51
CA PRO A 165 -13.01 -39.56 -11.85
C PRO A 165 -11.80 -38.85 -12.48
N GLU A 166 -10.86 -39.59 -13.10
CA GLU A 166 -9.66 -39.03 -13.71
C GLU A 166 -9.98 -38.33 -15.05
N ALA A 167 -10.86 -38.94 -15.86
CA ALA A 167 -11.33 -38.34 -17.10
C ALA A 167 -12.12 -37.03 -16.83
N ILE A 168 -12.95 -37.02 -15.78
CA ILE A 168 -13.69 -35.86 -15.33
C ILE A 168 -12.73 -34.76 -14.86
N ALA A 169 -11.75 -35.09 -14.03
CA ALA A 169 -10.75 -34.15 -13.53
C ALA A 169 -9.95 -33.51 -14.68
N HIS A 170 -9.57 -34.31 -15.66
CA HIS A 170 -8.82 -33.84 -16.83
C HIS A 170 -9.66 -32.94 -17.76
N ALA A 171 -10.90 -33.34 -18.06
CA ALA A 171 -11.79 -32.60 -18.96
C ALA A 171 -12.25 -31.23 -18.40
N TYR A 172 -12.30 -31.10 -17.09
CA TYR A 172 -12.77 -29.89 -16.41
C TYR A 172 -11.69 -29.18 -15.57
N HIS A 173 -10.41 -29.54 -15.75
CA HIS A 173 -9.26 -28.95 -15.07
C HIS A 173 -9.36 -28.93 -13.53
N PHE A 174 -9.97 -29.94 -12.92
CA PHE A 174 -9.92 -30.13 -11.48
C PHE A 174 -8.65 -30.91 -11.10
N THR A 175 -7.80 -30.32 -10.30
CA THR A 175 -6.77 -31.09 -9.61
C THR A 175 -7.44 -31.91 -8.50
N ALA A 176 -7.44 -33.23 -8.64
CA ALA A 176 -7.90 -34.16 -7.60
C ALA A 176 -6.88 -34.16 -6.46
N THR A 177 -6.95 -33.16 -5.56
CA THR A 177 -6.13 -33.12 -4.35
C THR A 177 -6.92 -32.51 -3.22
N GLU A 178 -7.82 -33.31 -2.63
CA GLU A 178 -8.05 -33.36 -1.18
C GLU A 178 -8.77 -34.68 -0.85
N PRO A 179 -8.17 -35.54 -0.01
CA PRO A 179 -8.89 -36.70 0.49
C PRO A 179 -9.98 -36.21 1.44
N VAL A 180 -11.22 -36.55 1.13
CA VAL A 180 -12.37 -36.37 2.02
C VAL A 180 -12.02 -37.04 3.36
N ARG A 181 -11.80 -36.27 4.40
CA ARG A 181 -11.76 -36.80 5.77
C ARG A 181 -13.15 -37.30 6.11
N GLN A 182 -13.26 -38.63 6.18
CA GLN A 182 -14.43 -39.26 6.78
C GLN A 182 -14.53 -38.83 8.24
N PRO A 183 -15.72 -38.43 8.73
CA PRO A 183 -15.92 -38.26 10.16
C PRO A 183 -15.83 -39.64 10.84
N MET A 184 -14.93 -39.77 11.80
CA MET A 184 -14.94 -40.93 12.70
C MET A 184 -16.19 -40.88 13.56
N LEU A 185 -16.94 -41.98 13.53
CA LEU A 185 -17.99 -42.33 14.48
C LEU A 185 -17.41 -42.53 15.88
#